data_b204fc7406230fa534899190fd497b7d
#
_entry.id   b204fc7406230fa534899190fd497b7d
#
_cell.length_a   1.000
_cell.length_b   1.000
_cell.length_c   1.000
_cell.angle_alpha   90.00
_cell.angle_beta   90.00
_cell.angle_gamma   90.00
#
_symmetry.space_group_name_H-M   'P 1'
#
loop_
_entity.id
_entity.type
_entity.pdbx_description
1 polymer ?
#
loop_
_entity_poly.entity_id
_entity_poly.type
_entity_poly.pdbx_seq_one_letter_code
_entity_poly.pdbx_strand_id
1 'polypeptide(L)'
;MLMPKKVKYRKQMRSRRNGKAWRGGDLAFGDYGLKAMEAAWITDRQIEASRVAITRFIKRGGKLWIRIFPDKPFTKKPAETRMGKGKGAPEKWVAVVKPGRIMFEMSGVDEATAKEAMGLAAHKLPIPTKFITRAGSL
;
A
#
# COMPACT_ATOMS: atom_id res chain seq x y z
N MET A 1 9.83 -10.50 0.97
CA MET A 1 8.86 -9.43 0.87
C MET A 1 7.48 -9.87 1.29
N LEU A 2 6.60 -8.92 1.50
CA LEU A 2 5.26 -9.22 1.98
C LEU A 2 4.50 -10.06 0.97
N MET A 3 3.97 -11.18 1.43
CA MET A 3 3.11 -12.02 0.62
C MET A 3 2.34 -12.94 1.55
N PRO A 4 1.17 -13.47 1.12
CA PRO A 4 0.42 -14.39 1.95
C PRO A 4 1.17 -15.70 2.17
N LYS A 5 1.07 -16.24 3.37
CA LYS A 5 1.68 -17.54 3.68
C LYS A 5 0.95 -18.67 2.98
N LYS A 6 -0.36 -18.57 2.92
CA LYS A 6 -1.20 -19.54 2.22
C LYS A 6 -2.17 -18.81 1.34
N VAL A 7 -2.44 -19.36 0.16
CA VAL A 7 -3.43 -18.80 -0.74
C VAL A 7 -4.29 -19.92 -1.28
N LYS A 8 -5.57 -19.64 -1.41
CA LYS A 8 -6.50 -20.58 -2.00
C LYS A 8 -6.21 -20.73 -3.50
N TYR A 9 -5.91 -19.60 -4.13
CA TYR A 9 -5.54 -19.58 -5.55
C TYR A 9 -4.28 -18.76 -5.71
N ARG A 10 -3.27 -19.33 -6.34
CA ARG A 10 -2.02 -18.62 -6.58
C ARG A 10 -2.12 -17.62 -7.72
N LYS A 11 -3.06 -17.84 -8.61
CA LYS A 11 -3.26 -16.97 -9.78
C LYS A 11 -4.68 -16.46 -9.77
N GLN A 12 -4.84 -15.21 -10.09
CA GLN A 12 -6.15 -14.56 -10.11
C GLN A 12 -6.28 -13.70 -11.36
N MET A 13 -7.51 -13.54 -11.81
CA MET A 13 -7.79 -12.65 -12.93
C MET A 13 -7.59 -11.20 -12.51
N ARG A 14 -7.15 -10.38 -13.43
CA ARG A 14 -7.11 -8.95 -13.19
C ARG A 14 -8.53 -8.42 -13.16
N SER A 15 -8.80 -7.54 -12.20
CA SER A 15 -10.11 -6.93 -12.07
C SER A 15 -10.01 -5.43 -12.27
N ARG A 16 -11.15 -4.80 -12.47
CA ARG A 16 -11.20 -3.35 -12.63
C ARG A 16 -10.88 -2.67 -11.31
N ARG A 17 -10.19 -1.54 -11.38
CA ARG A 17 -9.82 -0.76 -10.22
C ARG A 17 -10.77 0.40 -10.02
N ASN A 18 -12.05 0.09 -9.87
CA ASN A 18 -13.07 1.12 -9.69
C ASN A 18 -13.69 1.04 -8.30
N GLY A 19 -14.46 2.05 -7.97
CA GLY A 19 -15.13 2.15 -6.67
C GLY A 19 -14.29 2.91 -5.66
N LYS A 20 -14.87 3.12 -4.49
CA LYS A 20 -14.22 3.80 -3.37
C LYS A 20 -14.04 2.83 -2.21
N ALA A 21 -13.12 3.15 -1.31
CA ALA A 21 -12.92 2.34 -0.13
C ALA A 21 -14.07 2.54 0.85
N TRP A 22 -14.80 1.47 1.15
CA TRP A 22 -15.85 1.49 2.17
C TRP A 22 -15.28 1.20 3.55
N ARG A 23 -14.18 0.42 3.59
CA ARG A 23 -13.49 0.10 4.83
C ARG A 23 -12.06 0.61 4.75
N GLY A 24 -11.49 0.94 5.90
CA GLY A 24 -10.12 1.43 5.94
C GLY A 24 -9.98 2.87 5.47
N GLY A 25 -11.06 3.63 5.48
CA GLY A 25 -11.02 5.04 5.11
C GLY A 25 -10.76 5.98 6.26
N ASP A 26 -10.75 5.48 7.49
CA ASP A 26 -10.53 6.28 8.69
C ASP A 26 -9.34 5.77 9.48
N LEU A 27 -8.71 6.68 10.24
CA LEU A 27 -7.64 6.29 11.15
C LEU A 27 -8.19 5.39 12.25
N ALA A 28 -7.52 4.27 12.48
CA ALA A 28 -7.94 3.30 13.48
C ALA A 28 -6.92 3.15 14.61
N PHE A 29 -5.63 3.22 14.29
CA PHE A 29 -4.56 2.90 15.23
C PHE A 29 -3.71 4.11 15.60
N GLY A 30 -3.39 4.95 14.64
CA GLY A 30 -2.46 6.04 14.84
C GLY A 30 -3.11 7.40 14.85
N ASP A 31 -2.29 8.43 15.02
CA ASP A 31 -2.73 9.81 15.01
C ASP A 31 -2.63 10.46 13.64
N TYR A 32 -1.83 9.87 12.76
CA TYR A 32 -1.57 10.38 11.42
C TYR A 32 -1.68 9.25 10.42
N GLY A 33 -2.00 9.60 9.18
CA GLY A 33 -2.12 8.59 8.15
C GLY A 33 -1.84 9.11 6.76
N LEU A 34 -1.63 8.19 5.86
CA LEU A 34 -1.44 8.46 4.45
C LEU A 34 -2.58 7.80 3.68
N LYS A 35 -3.39 8.63 3.05
CA LYS A 35 -4.60 8.19 2.37
C LYS A 35 -4.38 8.16 0.86
N ALA A 36 -4.86 7.12 0.21
CA ALA A 36 -4.81 7.01 -1.24
C ALA A 36 -5.88 7.90 -1.85
N MET A 37 -5.52 8.67 -2.86
CA MET A 37 -6.46 9.56 -3.55
C MET A 37 -6.92 8.99 -4.87
N GLU A 38 -6.29 7.93 -5.35
CA GLU A 38 -6.67 7.26 -6.58
C GLU A 38 -6.59 5.75 -6.38
N ALA A 39 -7.24 5.01 -7.27
CA ALA A 39 -7.14 3.56 -7.25
C ALA A 39 -5.81 3.10 -7.85
N ALA A 40 -5.21 2.08 -7.28
CA ALA A 40 -3.98 1.51 -7.80
C ALA A 40 -3.71 0.13 -7.23
N TRP A 41 -2.82 -0.57 -7.89
CA TRP A 41 -2.22 -1.79 -7.38
C TRP A 41 -0.86 -1.43 -6.81
N ILE A 42 -0.71 -1.59 -5.50
CA ILE A 42 0.54 -1.28 -4.81
C ILE A 42 1.31 -2.57 -4.62
N THR A 43 2.51 -2.63 -5.16
CA THR A 43 3.31 -3.85 -5.09
C THR A 43 3.93 -4.03 -3.72
N ASP A 44 4.30 -5.27 -3.39
CA ASP A 44 5.01 -5.58 -2.15
C ASP A 44 6.30 -4.76 -2.03
N ARG A 45 6.98 -4.54 -3.15
CA ARG A 45 8.22 -3.73 -3.15
C ARG A 45 7.95 -2.27 -2.83
N GLN A 46 6.86 -1.73 -3.36
CA GLN A 46 6.48 -0.34 -3.06
C GLN A 46 6.10 -0.17 -1.60
N ILE A 47 5.38 -1.14 -1.04
CA ILE A 47 5.03 -1.12 0.37
C ILE A 47 6.29 -1.18 1.24
N GLU A 48 7.21 -2.07 0.90
CA GLU A 48 8.46 -2.20 1.65
C GLU A 48 9.31 -0.95 1.54
N ALA A 49 9.42 -0.36 0.35
CA ALA A 49 10.17 0.88 0.15
C ALA A 49 9.59 2.01 0.98
N SER A 50 8.27 2.12 1.02
CA SER A 50 7.59 3.14 1.82
C SER A 50 7.83 2.93 3.31
N ARG A 51 7.73 1.69 3.77
CA ARG A 51 8.00 1.36 5.17
C ARG A 51 9.43 1.75 5.58
N VAL A 52 10.39 1.39 4.74
CA VAL A 52 11.80 1.71 5.01
C VAL A 52 12.01 3.22 5.06
N ALA A 53 11.41 3.96 4.12
CA ALA A 53 11.55 5.41 4.09
C ALA A 53 11.02 6.04 5.38
N ILE A 54 9.86 5.58 5.84
CA ILE A 54 9.27 6.10 7.07
C ILE A 54 10.13 5.75 8.28
N THR A 55 10.50 4.48 8.42
CA THR A 55 11.24 4.03 9.61
C THR A 55 12.62 4.64 9.70
N ARG A 56 13.28 4.86 8.56
CA ARG A 56 14.59 5.53 8.58
C ARG A 56 14.46 6.98 9.02
N PHE A 57 13.40 7.66 8.63
CA PHE A 57 13.22 9.04 8.99
C PHE A 57 12.88 9.22 10.46
N ILE A 58 11.93 8.44 10.98
CA ILE A 58 11.51 8.56 12.37
C ILE A 58 12.44 7.80 13.32
N LYS A 59 13.30 6.95 12.78
CA LYS A 59 14.23 6.12 13.54
C LYS A 59 13.49 5.28 14.56
N ARG A 60 13.77 5.47 15.85
CA ARG A 60 13.12 4.71 16.91
C ARG A 60 12.00 5.48 17.59
N GLY A 61 11.66 6.65 17.06
CA GLY A 61 10.81 7.58 17.76
C GLY A 61 9.32 7.45 17.51
N GLY A 62 8.85 6.42 16.87
CA GLY A 62 7.45 6.33 16.59
C GLY A 62 6.99 4.91 16.33
N LYS A 63 5.71 4.81 16.02
CA LYS A 63 5.08 3.54 15.71
C LYS A 63 4.38 3.62 14.36
N LEU A 64 4.55 2.61 13.53
CA LEU A 64 4.00 2.56 12.18
C LEU A 64 3.10 1.35 12.03
N TRP A 65 1.93 1.57 11.46
CA TRP A 65 1.03 0.50 11.06
C TRP A 65 0.87 0.53 9.55
N ILE A 66 1.06 -0.62 8.92
CA ILE A 66 0.81 -0.79 7.50
C ILE A 66 -0.57 -1.41 7.37
N ARG A 67 -1.50 -0.67 6.75
CA ARG A 67 -2.91 -1.08 6.68
C ARG A 67 -3.31 -1.72 5.38
N ILE A 68 -2.36 -1.94 4.49
CA ILE A 68 -2.60 -2.66 3.24
C ILE A 68 -1.69 -3.87 3.18
N PHE A 69 -2.14 -4.91 2.54
CA PHE A 69 -1.36 -6.13 2.41
C PHE A 69 -1.44 -6.63 0.97
N PRO A 70 -0.32 -7.04 0.39
CA PRO A 70 -0.29 -7.50 -0.99
C PRO A 70 -0.76 -8.95 -1.10
N ASP A 71 -2.07 -9.13 -1.18
CA ASP A 71 -2.69 -10.45 -1.20
C ASP A 71 -3.12 -10.90 -2.58
N LYS A 72 -3.02 -10.05 -3.60
CA LYS A 72 -3.41 -10.42 -4.96
C LYS A 72 -2.19 -10.76 -5.79
N PRO A 73 -2.12 -11.96 -6.38
CA PRO A 73 -1.01 -12.31 -7.26
C PRO A 73 -1.15 -11.59 -8.59
N PHE A 74 -0.06 -11.04 -9.06
CA PHE A 74 0.01 -10.41 -10.38
C PHE A 74 0.95 -11.22 -11.25
N THR A 75 0.41 -11.73 -12.34
CA THR A 75 1.17 -12.54 -13.29
C THR A 75 1.51 -11.71 -14.50
N LYS A 76 2.81 -11.55 -14.74
CA LYS A 76 3.27 -10.88 -15.95
C LYS A 76 3.46 -11.94 -17.03
N LYS A 77 2.90 -11.68 -18.20
CA LYS A 77 3.07 -12.60 -19.33
C LYS A 77 4.52 -12.53 -19.79
N PRO A 78 5.26 -13.65 -19.75
CA PRO A 78 6.63 -13.64 -20.24
C PRO A 78 6.68 -13.27 -21.72
N ALA A 79 7.74 -12.58 -22.12
CA ALA A 79 7.91 -12.20 -23.52
C ALA A 79 7.96 -13.42 -24.43
N GLU A 80 8.42 -14.54 -23.91
CA GLU A 80 8.54 -15.78 -24.66
C GLU A 80 7.30 -16.65 -24.60
N THR A 81 6.28 -16.23 -23.87
CA THR A 81 5.06 -17.02 -23.78
C THR A 81 4.33 -17.00 -25.10
N ARG A 82 4.25 -18.15 -25.71
CA ARG A 82 3.53 -18.33 -26.95
C ARG A 82 2.34 -19.24 -26.69
N MET A 83 1.33 -19.09 -27.51
CA MET A 83 0.22 -20.03 -27.54
C MET A 83 -0.65 -20.06 -26.30
N GLY A 84 -0.49 -19.14 -25.41
CA GLY A 84 -1.41 -18.99 -24.29
C GLY A 84 -1.59 -20.23 -23.44
N LYS A 85 -0.54 -20.92 -23.11
CA LYS A 85 -0.62 -22.12 -22.27
C LYS A 85 -0.80 -21.77 -20.81
N GLY A 86 -1.90 -21.10 -20.46
CA GLY A 86 -2.18 -20.75 -19.11
C GLY A 86 -1.35 -19.58 -18.61
N LYS A 87 -1.57 -19.19 -17.35
CA LYS A 87 -0.83 -18.12 -16.72
C LYS A 87 0.53 -18.59 -16.26
N GLY A 88 1.53 -17.73 -16.40
CA GLY A 88 2.82 -17.99 -15.81
C GLY A 88 2.75 -17.95 -14.29
N ALA A 89 3.86 -18.22 -13.62
CA ALA A 89 3.93 -18.13 -12.16
C ALA A 89 3.72 -16.68 -11.73
N PRO A 90 3.14 -16.45 -10.53
CA PRO A 90 3.01 -15.09 -10.02
C PRO A 90 4.40 -14.45 -9.87
N GLU A 91 4.57 -13.27 -10.44
CA GLU A 91 5.82 -12.51 -10.31
C GLU A 91 5.80 -11.57 -9.15
N LYS A 92 4.63 -11.04 -8.87
CA LYS A 92 4.47 -10.01 -7.84
C LYS A 92 3.19 -10.23 -7.06
N TRP A 93 3.19 -9.70 -5.86
CA TRP A 93 2.00 -9.61 -5.05
C TRP A 93 1.65 -8.14 -4.94
N VAL A 94 0.37 -7.81 -5.05
CA VAL A 94 -0.09 -6.44 -5.00
C VAL A 94 -1.26 -6.29 -4.05
N ALA A 95 -1.35 -5.11 -3.45
CA ALA A 95 -2.52 -4.71 -2.68
C ALA A 95 -3.41 -3.90 -3.61
N VAL A 96 -4.69 -4.25 -3.68
CA VAL A 96 -5.66 -3.48 -4.45
C VAL A 96 -6.16 -2.36 -3.57
N VAL A 97 -5.81 -1.13 -3.93
CA VAL A 97 -6.14 0.05 -3.15
C VAL A 97 -7.15 0.89 -3.91
N LYS A 98 -8.19 1.32 -3.21
CA LYS A 98 -9.23 2.18 -3.76
C LYS A 98 -9.11 3.58 -3.18
N PRO A 99 -9.63 4.61 -3.88
CA PRO A 99 -9.58 5.97 -3.35
C PRO A 99 -10.20 6.05 -1.97
N GLY A 100 -9.55 6.74 -1.06
CA GLY A 100 -10.01 6.90 0.31
C GLY A 100 -9.41 5.91 1.29
N ARG A 101 -8.68 4.91 0.82
CA ARG A 101 -8.06 3.92 1.70
C ARG A 101 -6.87 4.51 2.44
N ILE A 102 -6.81 4.29 3.75
CA ILE A 102 -5.64 4.61 4.56
C ILE A 102 -4.62 3.48 4.35
N MET A 103 -3.45 3.83 3.85
CA MET A 103 -2.41 2.84 3.57
C MET A 103 -1.45 2.66 4.73
N PHE A 104 -1.11 3.75 5.40
CA PHE A 104 -0.18 3.74 6.53
C PHE A 104 -0.73 4.63 7.63
N GLU A 105 -0.44 4.26 8.88
CA GLU A 105 -0.75 5.09 10.04
C GLU A 105 0.49 5.20 10.91
N MET A 106 0.58 6.28 11.66
CA MET A 106 1.73 6.56 12.49
C MET A 106 1.31 7.27 13.77
N SER A 107 2.05 7.02 14.84
CA SER A 107 1.88 7.74 16.09
C SER A 107 3.23 7.85 16.79
N GLY A 108 3.26 8.61 17.89
CA GLY A 108 4.46 8.72 18.71
C GLY A 108 5.47 9.76 18.23
N VAL A 109 5.11 10.55 17.23
CA VAL A 109 5.94 11.66 16.75
C VAL A 109 5.05 12.89 16.58
N ASP A 110 5.67 14.06 16.43
CA ASP A 110 4.91 15.27 16.20
C ASP A 110 4.40 15.33 14.77
N GLU A 111 3.43 16.21 14.52
CA GLU A 111 2.78 16.30 13.23
C GLU A 111 3.76 16.65 12.10
N ALA A 112 4.66 17.59 12.35
CA ALA A 112 5.64 17.99 11.32
C ALA A 112 6.53 16.82 10.92
N THR A 113 7.01 16.06 11.88
CA THR A 113 7.84 14.89 11.61
C THR A 113 7.04 13.82 10.87
N ALA A 114 5.81 13.58 11.29
CA ALA A 114 4.94 12.59 10.64
C ALA A 114 4.66 12.98 9.19
N LYS A 115 4.36 14.25 8.96
CA LYS A 115 4.07 14.74 7.61
C LYS A 115 5.27 14.56 6.68
N GLU A 116 6.46 14.86 7.18
CA GLU A 116 7.67 14.68 6.38
C GLU A 116 7.94 13.22 6.09
N ALA A 117 7.81 12.36 7.09
CA ALA A 117 8.01 10.92 6.92
C ALA A 117 7.03 10.35 5.90
N MET A 118 5.76 10.73 6.00
CA MET A 118 4.73 10.27 5.07
C MET A 118 4.97 10.82 3.66
N GLY A 119 5.53 12.03 3.55
CA GLY A 119 5.92 12.57 2.25
C GLY A 119 6.99 11.76 1.56
N LEU A 120 7.96 11.27 2.33
CA LEU A 120 9.00 10.40 1.80
C LEU A 120 8.40 9.07 1.31
N ALA A 121 7.46 8.52 2.07
CA ALA A 121 6.77 7.31 1.67
C ALA A 121 5.94 7.54 0.39
N ALA A 122 5.29 8.69 0.30
CA ALA A 122 4.47 9.01 -0.85
C ALA A 122 5.25 8.97 -2.16
N HIS A 123 6.53 9.36 -2.12
CA HIS A 123 7.38 9.32 -3.31
C HIS A 123 7.68 7.90 -3.79
N LYS A 124 7.45 6.90 -2.96
CA LYS A 124 7.64 5.50 -3.32
C LYS A 124 6.37 4.84 -3.83
N LEU A 125 5.27 5.57 -3.80
CA LEU A 125 3.96 5.04 -4.22
C LEU A 125 3.59 5.61 -5.58
N PRO A 126 2.82 4.85 -6.38
CA PRO A 126 2.52 5.25 -7.76
C PRO A 126 1.31 6.19 -7.89
N ILE A 127 0.73 6.64 -6.78
CA ILE A 127 -0.50 7.42 -6.80
C ILE A 127 -0.39 8.66 -5.92
N PRO A 128 -1.22 9.66 -6.17
CA PRO A 128 -1.35 10.78 -5.27
C PRO A 128 -1.87 10.33 -3.91
N THR A 129 -1.35 10.95 -2.87
CA THR A 129 -1.71 10.63 -1.50
C THR A 129 -2.06 11.89 -0.74
N LYS A 130 -2.71 11.72 0.41
CA LYS A 130 -3.05 12.84 1.28
C LYS A 130 -2.65 12.49 2.71
N PHE A 131 -1.93 13.40 3.34
CA PHE A 131 -1.62 13.27 4.75
C PHE A 131 -2.84 13.69 5.56
N ILE A 132 -3.24 12.87 6.51
CA ILE A 132 -4.40 13.14 7.35
C ILE A 132 -4.02 13.03 8.81
N THR A 133 -4.77 13.74 9.66
CA THR A 133 -4.62 13.68 11.11
C THR A 133 -5.94 13.29 11.73
N ARG A 134 -5.87 12.75 12.93
CA ARG A 134 -7.08 12.35 13.65
C ARG A 134 -7.95 13.54 14.03
N ALA A 135 -7.32 14.65 14.32
CA ALA A 135 -8.03 15.83 14.84
C ALA A 135 -8.57 16.76 13.78
N GLY A 136 -8.17 16.63 12.53
CA GLY A 136 -8.60 17.59 11.53
C GLY A 136 -8.25 17.15 10.14
N SER A 137 -8.66 15.96 9.80
CA SER A 137 -8.44 15.47 8.44
C SER A 137 -9.44 16.13 7.52
N LEU A 138 -8.97 17.10 6.84
CA LEU A 138 -9.76 17.77 5.82
C LEU A 138 -9.43 17.24 4.45
#